data_b718decc8288a4c1030f144b5874881a
#
_entry.id   b718decc8288a4c1030f144b5874881a
#
_cell.length_a   1.000
_cell.length_b   1.000
_cell.length_c   1.000
_cell.angle_alpha   90.00
_cell.angle_beta   90.00
_cell.angle_gamma   90.00
#
_symmetry.space_group_name_H-M   'P 1'
#
loop_
_entity.id
_entity.type
_entity.pdbx_description
1 polymer ?
#
loop_
_entity_poly.entity_id
_entity_poly.type
_entity_poly.pdbx_seq_one_letter_code
_entity_poly.pdbx_strand_id
1 'polypeptide(L)'
;MLYVVASPDLMTAAATNLAEIGSAISTANGAAALPTVEVVAAAADEVSTQIAALFGAHARSYQTLSTQAAAFHSRFVQALTTAAASYASVEAANASPLQVALDVINAPAQTLLGRPLIGNGADGSTPGQAGGPGGLLYGNGGNGAAGGPNQAGGAGGNAGLIGNGGAGGAGGVGAVGGKGGTGGLLFGNGGAGGQGGLGLAGINGGSGGQGGHGGNAILFGQGGAGGPGGTGAMGVAGTNPTPIGTAAPGSDGVNQIGNGGNTDLTGGAGGDGNAGSTTVNGGNGGTGGAARNSSGGTGNSFGGAGGAGGDGANGGDGGAGGEALTEGGATAVSGAGGKGGNAEASGGAGGNGGKGGFAQATTSVTGGNGGNGGKGHDSNAPGGAGGSGGVGGDGGRGGLLAGNGGTGGAGGNGGTGGAGAPGGAGGAGGKADIANSLGDNATVTGGNGGTGGDGGSALGTGGAGGAGGLGLSLIHI
;
A
#
# COMPACT_ATOMS: atom_id res chain seq x y z
N MET A 1 -30.94 -17.03 -40.01
CA MET A 1 -30.89 -17.76 -38.76
C MET A 1 -29.75 -17.18 -37.96
N LEU A 2 -30.00 -16.70 -36.71
CA LEU A 2 -28.91 -16.35 -35.81
C LEU A 2 -28.31 -17.66 -35.27
N TYR A 3 -27.04 -17.88 -35.55
CA TYR A 3 -26.30 -18.99 -34.93
C TYR A 3 -25.77 -18.52 -33.58
N VAL A 4 -26.06 -19.27 -32.54
CA VAL A 4 -25.43 -19.08 -31.22
C VAL A 4 -24.16 -19.94 -31.23
N VAL A 5 -23.01 -19.29 -31.15
CA VAL A 5 -21.72 -19.98 -31.00
C VAL A 5 -21.45 -20.10 -29.49
N ALA A 6 -21.47 -21.33 -28.97
CA ALA A 6 -21.06 -21.62 -27.62
C ALA A 6 -19.59 -22.03 -27.65
N SER A 7 -18.71 -21.34 -26.90
CA SER A 7 -17.31 -21.72 -26.75
C SER A 7 -17.17 -22.64 -25.53
N PRO A 8 -16.74 -23.90 -25.69
CA PRO A 8 -16.53 -24.82 -24.56
C PRO A 8 -15.54 -24.29 -23.51
N ASP A 9 -14.48 -23.59 -23.96
CA ASP A 9 -13.48 -23.00 -23.07
C ASP A 9 -14.07 -21.90 -22.19
N LEU A 10 -14.90 -21.02 -22.77
CA LEU A 10 -15.58 -19.97 -22.00
C LEU A 10 -16.59 -20.55 -21.01
N MET A 11 -17.29 -21.63 -21.37
CA MET A 11 -18.19 -22.33 -20.46
C MET A 11 -17.44 -23.00 -19.32
N THR A 12 -16.30 -23.61 -19.60
CA THR A 12 -15.43 -24.21 -18.58
C THR A 12 -14.87 -23.16 -17.62
N ALA A 13 -14.39 -22.02 -18.14
CA ALA A 13 -13.92 -20.90 -17.34
C ALA A 13 -15.05 -20.34 -16.45
N ALA A 14 -16.25 -20.18 -16.99
CA ALA A 14 -17.42 -19.74 -16.23
C ALA A 14 -17.79 -20.73 -15.11
N ALA A 15 -17.72 -22.04 -15.37
CA ALA A 15 -17.97 -23.08 -14.38
C ALA A 15 -16.93 -23.02 -13.23
N THR A 16 -15.67 -22.80 -13.56
CA THR A 16 -14.58 -22.63 -12.57
C THR A 16 -14.80 -21.41 -11.70
N ASN A 17 -15.07 -20.24 -12.29
CA ASN A 17 -15.37 -19.01 -11.54
C ASN A 17 -16.58 -19.17 -10.62
N LEU A 18 -17.63 -19.83 -11.11
CA LEU A 18 -18.80 -20.14 -10.27
C LEU A 18 -18.45 -21.07 -9.11
N ALA A 19 -17.61 -22.09 -9.31
CA ALA A 19 -17.15 -22.98 -8.24
C ALA A 19 -16.37 -22.22 -7.17
N GLU A 20 -15.51 -21.28 -7.55
CA GLU A 20 -14.77 -20.41 -6.63
C GLU A 20 -15.69 -19.52 -5.80
N ILE A 21 -16.71 -18.91 -6.44
CA ILE A 21 -17.75 -18.14 -5.75
C ILE A 21 -18.48 -19.00 -4.72
N GLY A 22 -18.88 -20.21 -5.09
CA GLY A 22 -19.55 -21.15 -4.20
C GLY A 22 -18.69 -21.54 -2.99
N SER A 23 -17.39 -21.75 -3.21
CA SER A 23 -16.41 -22.02 -2.15
C SER A 23 -16.26 -20.84 -1.19
N ALA A 24 -16.16 -19.61 -1.72
CA ALA A 24 -16.04 -18.40 -0.91
C ALA A 24 -17.29 -18.18 -0.03
N ILE A 25 -18.50 -18.35 -0.60
CA ILE A 25 -19.77 -18.25 0.14
C ILE A 25 -19.84 -19.33 1.22
N SER A 26 -19.46 -20.57 0.92
CA SER A 26 -19.48 -21.67 1.89
C SER A 26 -18.52 -21.40 3.06
N THR A 27 -17.34 -20.90 2.78
CA THR A 27 -16.36 -20.51 3.81
C THR A 27 -16.89 -19.38 4.71
N ALA A 28 -17.47 -18.32 4.11
CA ALA A 28 -18.05 -17.22 4.86
C ALA A 28 -19.22 -17.66 5.74
N ASN A 29 -20.12 -18.50 5.21
CA ASN A 29 -21.26 -19.05 5.96
C ASN A 29 -20.80 -19.98 7.10
N GLY A 30 -19.75 -20.77 6.89
CA GLY A 30 -19.13 -21.59 7.93
C GLY A 30 -18.55 -20.77 9.07
N ALA A 31 -17.83 -19.69 8.74
CA ALA A 31 -17.28 -18.77 9.74
C ALA A 31 -18.36 -18.02 10.52
N ALA A 32 -19.48 -17.66 9.87
CA ALA A 32 -20.60 -16.96 10.51
C ALA A 32 -21.54 -17.88 11.32
N ALA A 33 -21.49 -19.20 11.13
CA ALA A 33 -22.47 -20.12 11.69
C ALA A 33 -22.52 -20.07 13.23
N LEU A 34 -21.39 -20.31 13.89
CA LEU A 34 -21.31 -20.35 15.35
C LEU A 34 -21.65 -18.99 16.00
N PRO A 35 -21.05 -17.86 15.61
CA PRO A 35 -21.33 -16.57 16.24
C PRO A 35 -22.78 -16.09 16.09
N THR A 36 -23.48 -16.53 15.04
CA THR A 36 -24.87 -16.09 14.79
C THR A 36 -25.91 -17.01 15.43
N VAL A 37 -25.59 -18.29 15.63
CA VAL A 37 -26.51 -19.27 16.28
C VAL A 37 -26.42 -19.18 17.80
N GLU A 38 -25.24 -18.83 18.35
CA GLU A 38 -24.98 -18.76 19.79
C GLU A 38 -24.93 -17.30 20.29
N VAL A 39 -25.90 -16.48 19.88
CA VAL A 39 -26.03 -15.11 20.39
C VAL A 39 -26.38 -15.14 21.87
N VAL A 40 -25.51 -14.60 22.71
CA VAL A 40 -25.69 -14.48 24.15
C VAL A 40 -26.68 -13.34 24.45
N ALA A 41 -27.64 -13.57 25.34
CA ALA A 41 -28.56 -12.54 25.81
C ALA A 41 -27.79 -11.39 26.48
N ALA A 42 -28.16 -10.13 26.16
CA ALA A 42 -27.47 -8.94 26.70
C ALA A 42 -27.66 -8.78 28.21
N ALA A 43 -28.74 -9.30 28.76
CA ALA A 43 -29.07 -9.34 30.19
C ALA A 43 -29.87 -10.59 30.52
N ALA A 44 -30.05 -10.89 31.81
CA ALA A 44 -30.84 -12.05 32.27
C ALA A 44 -32.34 -11.76 32.36
N ASP A 45 -32.86 -10.75 31.65
CA ASP A 45 -34.28 -10.43 31.58
C ASP A 45 -34.99 -11.17 30.42
N GLU A 46 -36.30 -11.26 30.50
CA GLU A 46 -37.14 -12.01 29.56
C GLU A 46 -37.06 -11.46 28.14
N VAL A 47 -36.92 -10.15 27.96
CA VAL A 47 -36.84 -9.49 26.64
C VAL A 47 -35.50 -9.81 25.96
N SER A 48 -34.39 -9.64 26.67
CA SER A 48 -33.07 -9.96 26.18
C SER A 48 -32.92 -11.43 25.78
N THR A 49 -33.51 -12.34 26.59
CA THR A 49 -33.46 -13.77 26.34
C THR A 49 -34.30 -14.16 25.11
N GLN A 50 -35.50 -13.57 24.96
CA GLN A 50 -36.36 -13.82 23.79
C GLN A 50 -35.78 -13.28 22.50
N ILE A 51 -35.13 -12.09 22.53
CA ILE A 51 -34.44 -11.50 21.38
C ILE A 51 -33.27 -12.40 20.94
N ALA A 52 -32.43 -12.87 21.88
CA ALA A 52 -31.34 -13.79 21.57
C ALA A 52 -31.85 -15.09 20.94
N ALA A 53 -32.96 -15.65 21.47
CA ALA A 53 -33.61 -16.84 20.92
C ALA A 53 -34.14 -16.61 19.50
N LEU A 54 -34.72 -15.43 19.21
CA LEU A 54 -35.22 -15.06 17.88
C LEU A 54 -34.05 -15.00 16.86
N PHE A 55 -32.95 -14.35 17.21
CA PHE A 55 -31.76 -14.30 16.33
C PHE A 55 -31.18 -15.69 16.10
N GLY A 56 -31.06 -16.52 17.13
CA GLY A 56 -30.60 -17.90 17.00
C GLY A 56 -31.54 -18.77 16.13
N ALA A 57 -32.85 -18.57 16.21
CA ALA A 57 -33.82 -19.25 15.34
C ALA A 57 -33.70 -18.79 13.88
N HIS A 58 -33.55 -17.49 13.64
CA HIS A 58 -33.32 -16.92 12.30
C HIS A 58 -32.01 -17.45 11.70
N ALA A 59 -30.92 -17.47 12.47
CA ALA A 59 -29.63 -17.99 12.02
C ALA A 59 -29.73 -19.47 11.62
N ARG A 60 -30.42 -20.32 12.37
CA ARG A 60 -30.67 -21.73 12.01
C ARG A 60 -31.45 -21.86 10.70
N SER A 61 -32.50 -21.04 10.51
CA SER A 61 -33.28 -21.02 9.26
C SER A 61 -32.39 -20.62 8.07
N TYR A 62 -31.52 -19.60 8.26
CA TYR A 62 -30.56 -19.19 7.24
C TYR A 62 -29.56 -20.32 6.91
N GLN A 63 -29.01 -21.04 7.88
CA GLN A 63 -28.13 -22.18 7.65
C GLN A 63 -28.79 -23.29 6.81
N THR A 64 -30.07 -23.58 7.06
CA THR A 64 -30.83 -24.55 6.28
C THR A 64 -30.94 -24.08 4.81
N LEU A 65 -31.34 -22.83 4.59
CA LEU A 65 -31.45 -22.25 3.25
C LEU A 65 -30.10 -22.22 2.54
N SER A 66 -29.04 -21.83 3.25
CA SER A 66 -27.65 -21.78 2.73
C SER A 66 -27.19 -23.17 2.25
N THR A 67 -27.51 -24.23 2.99
CA THR A 67 -27.18 -25.61 2.59
C THR A 67 -27.92 -26.01 1.30
N GLN A 68 -29.19 -25.64 1.16
CA GLN A 68 -29.95 -25.91 -0.07
C GLN A 68 -29.39 -25.11 -1.27
N ALA A 69 -29.05 -23.84 -1.05
CA ALA A 69 -28.45 -23.00 -2.08
C ALA A 69 -27.09 -23.56 -2.54
N ALA A 70 -26.24 -24.02 -1.61
CA ALA A 70 -24.96 -24.65 -1.92
C ALA A 70 -25.13 -25.94 -2.73
N ALA A 71 -26.12 -26.79 -2.39
CA ALA A 71 -26.42 -27.98 -3.16
C ALA A 71 -26.93 -27.67 -4.58
N PHE A 72 -27.78 -26.67 -4.73
CA PHE A 72 -28.23 -26.19 -6.04
C PHE A 72 -27.05 -25.65 -6.87
N HIS A 73 -26.22 -24.80 -6.27
CA HIS A 73 -25.04 -24.22 -6.91
C HIS A 73 -24.08 -25.31 -7.43
N SER A 74 -23.80 -26.29 -6.60
CA SER A 74 -22.93 -27.42 -6.95
C SER A 74 -23.49 -28.22 -8.16
N ARG A 75 -24.79 -28.49 -8.19
CA ARG A 75 -25.44 -29.16 -9.32
C ARG A 75 -25.41 -28.31 -10.58
N PHE A 76 -25.58 -26.99 -10.45
CA PHE A 76 -25.52 -26.06 -11.58
C PHE A 76 -24.12 -26.02 -12.19
N VAL A 77 -23.07 -25.91 -11.38
CA VAL A 77 -21.66 -25.95 -11.83
C VAL A 77 -21.38 -27.28 -12.55
N GLN A 78 -21.82 -28.40 -11.99
CA GLN A 78 -21.63 -29.72 -12.59
C GLN A 78 -22.35 -29.83 -13.95
N ALA A 79 -23.59 -29.33 -14.04
CA ALA A 79 -24.35 -29.35 -15.31
C ALA A 79 -23.64 -28.50 -16.37
N LEU A 80 -23.13 -27.32 -16.02
CA LEU A 80 -22.38 -26.45 -16.94
C LEU A 80 -21.10 -27.10 -17.42
N THR A 81 -20.32 -27.74 -16.53
CA THR A 81 -19.10 -28.48 -16.86
C THR A 81 -19.41 -29.66 -17.82
N THR A 82 -20.48 -30.41 -17.55
CA THR A 82 -20.91 -31.52 -18.41
C THR A 82 -21.34 -31.04 -19.79
N ALA A 83 -22.06 -29.92 -19.86
CA ALA A 83 -22.46 -29.31 -21.12
C ALA A 83 -21.23 -28.86 -21.93
N ALA A 84 -20.25 -28.20 -21.28
CA ALA A 84 -19.01 -27.78 -21.94
C ALA A 84 -18.25 -28.99 -22.54
N ALA A 85 -18.10 -30.07 -21.78
CA ALA A 85 -17.47 -31.31 -22.25
C ALA A 85 -18.23 -31.95 -23.42
N SER A 86 -19.55 -31.92 -23.41
CA SER A 86 -20.38 -32.45 -24.49
C SER A 86 -20.15 -31.64 -25.79
N TYR A 87 -20.14 -30.30 -25.73
CA TYR A 87 -19.83 -29.47 -26.89
C TYR A 87 -18.41 -29.72 -27.40
N ALA A 88 -17.42 -29.80 -26.53
CA ALA A 88 -16.04 -30.07 -26.92
C ALA A 88 -15.90 -31.43 -27.63
N SER A 89 -16.61 -32.47 -27.17
CA SER A 89 -16.59 -33.79 -27.84
C SER A 89 -17.21 -33.80 -29.23
N VAL A 90 -18.29 -33.04 -29.43
CA VAL A 90 -18.94 -32.90 -30.74
C VAL A 90 -18.06 -32.13 -31.72
N GLU A 91 -17.39 -31.06 -31.24
CA GLU A 91 -16.42 -30.32 -32.08
C GLU A 91 -15.25 -31.20 -32.50
N ALA A 92 -14.67 -31.95 -31.52
CA ALA A 92 -13.59 -32.89 -31.83
C ALA A 92 -14.01 -33.98 -32.82
N ALA A 93 -15.22 -34.51 -32.72
CA ALA A 93 -15.76 -35.50 -33.66
C ALA A 93 -15.97 -34.93 -35.07
N ASN A 94 -16.34 -33.67 -35.20
CA ASN A 94 -16.52 -32.98 -36.47
C ASN A 94 -15.16 -32.56 -37.12
N ALA A 95 -14.13 -32.28 -36.31
CA ALA A 95 -12.80 -31.92 -36.81
C ALA A 95 -12.01 -33.13 -37.34
N SER A 96 -12.26 -34.33 -36.83
CA SER A 96 -11.47 -35.54 -37.12
C SER A 96 -11.43 -35.92 -38.61
N PRO A 97 -12.52 -35.98 -39.39
CA PRO A 97 -12.47 -36.36 -40.82
C PRO A 97 -11.70 -35.35 -41.67
N LEU A 98 -11.84 -34.06 -41.36
CA LEU A 98 -11.10 -33.00 -42.07
C LEU A 98 -9.60 -33.08 -41.78
N GLN A 99 -9.22 -33.36 -40.51
CA GLN A 99 -7.82 -33.51 -40.13
C GLN A 99 -7.17 -34.69 -40.89
N VAL A 100 -7.83 -35.83 -40.95
CA VAL A 100 -7.33 -37.00 -41.72
C VAL A 100 -7.09 -36.66 -43.21
N ALA A 101 -8.02 -35.92 -43.83
CA ALA A 101 -7.85 -35.48 -45.21
C ALA A 101 -6.67 -34.49 -45.36
N LEU A 102 -6.52 -33.56 -44.41
CA LEU A 102 -5.40 -32.62 -44.40
C LEU A 102 -4.05 -33.33 -44.16
N ASP A 103 -4.01 -34.34 -43.32
CA ASP A 103 -2.80 -35.14 -43.06
C ASP A 103 -2.33 -35.86 -44.34
N VAL A 104 -3.25 -36.46 -45.12
CA VAL A 104 -2.95 -37.10 -46.42
C VAL A 104 -2.42 -36.08 -47.42
N ILE A 105 -3.04 -34.88 -47.53
CA ILE A 105 -2.60 -33.82 -48.41
C ILE A 105 -1.24 -33.25 -48.01
N ASN A 106 -1.00 -33.12 -46.71
CA ASN A 106 0.21 -32.49 -46.17
C ASN A 106 1.42 -33.47 -46.11
N ALA A 107 1.20 -34.77 -45.99
CA ALA A 107 2.25 -35.77 -45.78
C ALA A 107 3.41 -35.68 -46.80
N PRO A 108 3.21 -35.53 -48.10
CA PRO A 108 4.33 -35.41 -49.05
C PRO A 108 5.17 -34.15 -48.83
N ALA A 109 4.50 -33.00 -48.61
CA ALA A 109 5.20 -31.73 -48.37
C ALA A 109 5.88 -31.71 -47.04
N GLN A 110 5.29 -32.28 -46.03
CA GLN A 110 5.89 -32.40 -44.67
C GLN A 110 7.18 -33.26 -44.72
N THR A 111 7.15 -34.37 -45.48
CA THR A 111 8.30 -35.27 -45.62
C THR A 111 9.45 -34.65 -46.43
N LEU A 112 9.12 -33.92 -47.53
CA LEU A 112 10.13 -33.37 -48.42
C LEU A 112 10.64 -32.01 -48.00
N LEU A 113 9.79 -31.15 -47.39
CA LEU A 113 10.06 -29.73 -47.14
C LEU A 113 9.96 -29.34 -45.69
N GLY A 114 9.57 -30.27 -44.79
CA GLY A 114 9.40 -30.01 -43.37
C GLY A 114 8.25 -29.07 -43.03
N ARG A 115 7.34 -28.78 -44.01
CA ARG A 115 6.21 -27.86 -43.82
C ARG A 115 4.96 -28.43 -44.53
N PRO A 116 3.76 -28.23 -43.91
CA PRO A 116 2.51 -28.63 -44.57
C PRO A 116 2.22 -27.75 -45.81
N LEU A 117 1.43 -28.25 -46.75
CA LEU A 117 0.88 -27.45 -47.85
C LEU A 117 -0.20 -26.51 -47.34
N ILE A 118 -1.10 -27.03 -46.50
CA ILE A 118 -2.28 -26.35 -45.98
C ILE A 118 -2.29 -26.52 -44.44
N GLY A 119 -2.42 -25.44 -43.74
CA GLY A 119 -2.52 -25.45 -42.26
C GLY A 119 -1.86 -24.21 -41.64
N ASN A 120 -2.33 -23.83 -40.50
CA ASN A 120 -1.72 -22.73 -39.75
C ASN A 120 -0.44 -23.20 -39.06
N GLY A 121 0.49 -22.28 -38.88
CA GLY A 121 1.65 -22.50 -38.04
C GLY A 121 1.26 -22.69 -36.56
N ALA A 122 1.98 -23.53 -35.85
CA ALA A 122 1.77 -23.71 -34.40
C ALA A 122 2.15 -22.44 -33.66
N ASP A 123 1.36 -22.06 -32.66
CA ASP A 123 1.70 -20.99 -31.74
C ASP A 123 2.89 -21.39 -30.85
N GLY A 124 3.67 -20.41 -30.41
CA GLY A 124 4.72 -20.63 -29.42
C GLY A 124 4.11 -21.06 -28.09
N SER A 125 4.62 -22.15 -27.52
CA SER A 125 4.10 -22.75 -26.28
C SER A 125 4.99 -22.48 -25.06
N THR A 126 6.25 -22.14 -25.27
CA THR A 126 7.19 -21.81 -24.19
C THR A 126 7.54 -20.33 -24.22
N PRO A 127 7.86 -19.69 -23.07
CA PRO A 127 8.17 -18.28 -23.01
C PRO A 127 9.23 -17.86 -24.04
N GLY A 128 8.92 -16.80 -24.80
CA GLY A 128 9.80 -16.29 -25.85
C GLY A 128 9.91 -17.13 -27.12
N GLN A 129 9.20 -18.26 -27.21
CA GLN A 129 9.20 -19.11 -28.39
C GLN A 129 8.49 -18.43 -29.57
N ALA A 130 9.12 -18.45 -30.72
CA ALA A 130 8.49 -17.96 -31.96
C ALA A 130 7.34 -18.88 -32.40
N GLY A 131 6.34 -18.30 -33.04
CA GLY A 131 5.30 -19.03 -33.74
C GLY A 131 5.87 -19.75 -34.97
N GLY A 132 5.31 -20.92 -35.27
CA GLY A 132 5.67 -21.71 -36.45
C GLY A 132 5.22 -21.06 -37.76
N PRO A 133 5.86 -21.37 -38.90
CA PRO A 133 5.41 -20.91 -40.20
C PRO A 133 4.08 -21.59 -40.63
N GLY A 134 3.23 -20.86 -41.30
CA GLY A 134 2.01 -21.41 -41.92
C GLY A 134 2.31 -22.34 -43.10
N GLY A 135 1.28 -23.00 -43.66
CA GLY A 135 1.41 -23.89 -44.78
C GLY A 135 1.96 -23.18 -46.04
N LEU A 136 2.58 -23.97 -46.92
CA LEU A 136 3.23 -23.42 -48.12
C LEU A 136 2.26 -22.71 -49.05
N LEU A 137 1.04 -23.28 -49.26
CA LEU A 137 0.03 -22.74 -50.15
C LEU A 137 -1.00 -21.89 -49.37
N TYR A 138 -1.48 -22.39 -48.25
CA TYR A 138 -2.55 -21.76 -47.49
C TYR A 138 -2.34 -22.00 -45.97
N GLY A 139 -2.38 -20.92 -45.21
CA GLY A 139 -2.35 -20.94 -43.74
C GLY A 139 -1.66 -19.73 -43.16
N ASN A 140 -2.11 -19.34 -42.00
CA ASN A 140 -1.52 -18.24 -41.23
C ASN A 140 -0.24 -18.68 -40.49
N GLY A 141 0.66 -17.79 -40.25
CA GLY A 141 1.74 -18.01 -39.28
C GLY A 141 1.20 -18.14 -37.86
N GLY A 142 1.83 -18.96 -37.03
CA GLY A 142 1.52 -19.09 -35.62
C GLY A 142 1.92 -17.83 -34.84
N ASN A 143 1.27 -17.57 -33.73
CA ASN A 143 1.63 -16.46 -32.83
C ASN A 143 2.87 -16.78 -32.01
N GLY A 144 3.68 -15.78 -31.70
CA GLY A 144 4.79 -15.91 -30.75
C GLY A 144 4.29 -15.96 -29.31
N ALA A 145 4.95 -16.75 -28.48
CA ALA A 145 4.67 -16.80 -27.05
C ALA A 145 5.15 -15.53 -26.34
N ALA A 146 4.47 -15.18 -25.24
CA ALA A 146 4.97 -14.12 -24.36
C ALA A 146 6.35 -14.49 -23.78
N GLY A 147 7.21 -13.49 -23.56
CA GLY A 147 8.51 -13.68 -22.90
C GLY A 147 8.36 -13.89 -21.40
N GLY A 148 9.26 -14.66 -20.82
CA GLY A 148 9.46 -14.72 -19.37
C GLY A 148 10.09 -13.43 -18.82
N PRO A 149 10.31 -13.32 -17.51
CA PRO A 149 10.96 -12.16 -16.92
C PRO A 149 12.31 -11.85 -17.61
N ASN A 150 12.49 -10.60 -18.01
CA ASN A 150 13.67 -10.11 -18.75
C ASN A 150 13.94 -10.83 -20.10
N GLN A 151 12.94 -11.47 -20.67
CA GLN A 151 13.00 -12.18 -21.95
C GLN A 151 12.09 -11.53 -22.99
N ALA A 152 12.60 -11.37 -24.23
CA ALA A 152 11.81 -10.86 -25.33
C ALA A 152 10.63 -11.79 -25.65
N GLY A 153 9.54 -11.20 -26.12
CA GLY A 153 8.43 -11.97 -26.69
C GLY A 153 8.86 -12.72 -27.97
N GLY A 154 8.28 -13.90 -28.20
CA GLY A 154 8.50 -14.70 -29.41
C GLY A 154 8.06 -13.96 -30.66
N ALA A 155 8.78 -14.09 -31.75
CA ALA A 155 8.33 -13.58 -33.05
C ALA A 155 7.12 -14.35 -33.58
N GLY A 156 6.21 -13.67 -34.25
CA GLY A 156 5.15 -14.33 -35.01
C GLY A 156 5.70 -15.10 -36.22
N GLY A 157 5.08 -16.23 -36.54
CA GLY A 157 5.41 -17.05 -37.71
C GLY A 157 5.03 -16.38 -39.01
N ASN A 158 5.73 -16.67 -40.07
CA ASN A 158 5.42 -16.18 -41.43
C ASN A 158 4.36 -17.07 -42.11
N ALA A 159 3.47 -16.49 -42.92
CA ALA A 159 2.60 -17.25 -43.78
C ALA A 159 3.37 -17.80 -44.99
N GLY A 160 2.72 -18.64 -45.82
CA GLY A 160 3.28 -19.14 -47.10
C GLY A 160 2.84 -18.26 -48.28
N LEU A 161 2.08 -18.86 -49.21
CA LEU A 161 1.58 -18.16 -50.41
C LEU A 161 0.36 -17.28 -50.08
N ILE A 162 -0.61 -17.82 -49.34
CA ILE A 162 -1.84 -17.16 -48.93
C ILE A 162 -2.03 -17.37 -47.42
N GLY A 163 -2.14 -16.27 -46.67
CA GLY A 163 -2.39 -16.30 -45.21
C GLY A 163 -1.77 -15.09 -44.54
N ASN A 164 -2.17 -14.80 -43.33
CA ASN A 164 -1.65 -13.69 -42.55
C ASN A 164 -0.42 -14.13 -41.72
N GLY A 165 0.49 -13.22 -41.46
CA GLY A 165 1.58 -13.43 -40.49
C GLY A 165 1.03 -13.53 -39.07
N GLY A 166 1.67 -14.36 -38.24
CA GLY A 166 1.33 -14.49 -36.82
C GLY A 166 1.69 -13.23 -36.04
N ALA A 167 1.00 -12.97 -34.94
CA ALA A 167 1.33 -11.87 -34.06
C ALA A 167 2.61 -12.17 -33.24
N GLY A 168 3.37 -11.14 -32.92
CA GLY A 168 4.49 -11.24 -31.96
C GLY A 168 3.96 -11.38 -30.53
N GLY A 169 4.66 -12.15 -29.69
CA GLY A 169 4.37 -12.30 -28.27
C GLY A 169 4.72 -11.04 -27.49
N ALA A 170 4.06 -10.81 -26.37
CA ALA A 170 4.40 -9.73 -25.44
C ALA A 170 5.80 -9.95 -24.85
N GLY A 171 6.57 -8.90 -24.64
CA GLY A 171 7.81 -8.96 -23.89
C GLY A 171 7.56 -9.22 -22.39
N GLY A 172 8.43 -9.97 -21.77
CA GLY A 172 8.48 -10.07 -20.31
C GLY A 172 8.91 -8.75 -19.67
N VAL A 173 8.90 -8.69 -18.34
CA VAL A 173 9.26 -7.48 -17.59
C VAL A 173 10.61 -6.92 -18.10
N GLY A 174 10.62 -5.61 -18.43
CA GLY A 174 11.78 -4.90 -18.96
C GLY A 174 12.25 -5.31 -20.38
N ALA A 175 11.57 -6.24 -21.03
CA ALA A 175 12.00 -6.81 -22.31
C ALA A 175 11.15 -6.36 -23.48
N VAL A 176 11.67 -6.48 -24.68
CA VAL A 176 11.01 -6.07 -25.94
C VAL A 176 9.90 -7.02 -26.34
N GLY A 177 8.87 -6.50 -26.98
CA GLY A 177 7.83 -7.33 -27.63
C GLY A 177 8.38 -8.04 -28.88
N GLY A 178 7.82 -9.21 -29.17
CA GLY A 178 8.14 -9.99 -30.37
C GLY A 178 7.73 -9.28 -31.66
N LYS A 179 8.45 -9.51 -32.75
CA LYS A 179 8.08 -8.99 -34.07
C LYS A 179 6.88 -9.76 -34.62
N GLY A 180 5.99 -9.07 -35.35
CA GLY A 180 4.97 -9.76 -36.16
C GLY A 180 5.57 -10.49 -37.34
N GLY A 181 4.97 -11.63 -37.70
CA GLY A 181 5.32 -12.44 -38.89
C GLY A 181 4.91 -11.76 -40.20
N THR A 182 5.57 -12.12 -41.31
CA THR A 182 5.23 -11.63 -42.66
C THR A 182 3.95 -12.31 -43.16
N GLY A 183 3.12 -11.53 -43.89
CA GLY A 183 1.98 -12.07 -44.64
C GLY A 183 2.40 -12.95 -45.80
N GLY A 184 1.40 -13.61 -46.40
CA GLY A 184 1.62 -14.51 -47.56
C GLY A 184 2.22 -13.79 -48.74
N LEU A 185 3.00 -14.55 -49.55
CA LEU A 185 3.68 -14.02 -50.72
C LEU A 185 2.72 -13.37 -51.71
N LEU A 186 1.60 -13.99 -51.97
CA LEU A 186 0.59 -13.47 -52.89
C LEU A 186 -0.41 -12.59 -52.13
N PHE A 187 -1.04 -13.13 -51.12
CA PHE A 187 -2.12 -12.46 -50.39
C PHE A 187 -2.03 -12.72 -48.89
N GLY A 188 -2.03 -11.65 -48.09
CA GLY A 188 -2.08 -11.74 -46.65
C GLY A 188 -1.50 -10.51 -45.96
N ASN A 189 -2.00 -10.23 -44.76
CA ASN A 189 -1.54 -9.12 -43.95
C ASN A 189 -0.32 -9.55 -43.12
N GLY A 190 0.55 -8.60 -42.79
CA GLY A 190 1.56 -8.78 -41.80
C GLY A 190 0.94 -8.93 -40.41
N GLY A 191 1.56 -9.74 -39.54
CA GLY A 191 1.15 -9.90 -38.16
C GLY A 191 1.46 -8.67 -37.32
N ALA A 192 0.70 -8.41 -36.26
CA ALA A 192 0.97 -7.32 -35.34
C ALA A 192 2.26 -7.58 -34.50
N GLY A 193 2.98 -6.55 -34.14
CA GLY A 193 4.06 -6.62 -33.16
C GLY A 193 3.53 -6.80 -31.73
N GLY A 194 4.27 -7.52 -30.89
CA GLY A 194 3.93 -7.75 -29.48
C GLY A 194 4.16 -6.48 -28.63
N GLN A 195 3.44 -6.36 -27.53
CA GLN A 195 3.63 -5.30 -26.54
C GLN A 195 4.99 -5.41 -25.86
N GLY A 196 5.65 -4.29 -25.55
CA GLY A 196 6.82 -4.22 -24.68
C GLY A 196 6.46 -4.52 -23.22
N GLY A 197 7.36 -5.19 -22.51
CA GLY A 197 7.19 -5.54 -21.10
C GLY A 197 7.19 -4.30 -20.19
N LEU A 198 6.51 -4.41 -19.05
CA LEU A 198 6.50 -3.37 -18.03
C LEU A 198 7.90 -3.17 -17.43
N GLY A 199 8.27 -1.94 -17.11
CA GLY A 199 9.45 -1.63 -16.32
C GLY A 199 9.28 -2.11 -14.88
N LEU A 200 10.36 -2.60 -14.29
CA LEU A 200 10.44 -2.95 -12.86
C LEU A 200 11.69 -2.33 -12.27
N ALA A 201 11.57 -1.74 -11.09
CA ALA A 201 12.71 -1.19 -10.37
C ALA A 201 13.80 -2.25 -10.19
N GLY A 202 15.04 -1.90 -10.51
CA GLY A 202 16.17 -2.85 -10.50
C GLY A 202 16.39 -3.63 -11.80
N ILE A 203 15.47 -3.60 -12.75
CA ILE A 203 15.60 -4.20 -14.09
C ILE A 203 15.64 -3.07 -15.14
N ASN A 204 16.69 -3.03 -15.96
CA ASN A 204 16.88 -2.01 -17.02
C ASN A 204 16.67 -0.56 -16.55
N GLY A 205 17.08 -0.24 -15.32
CA GLY A 205 16.87 1.09 -14.75
C GLY A 205 15.38 1.47 -14.57
N GLY A 206 14.50 0.49 -14.48
CA GLY A 206 13.05 0.71 -14.37
C GLY A 206 12.36 1.06 -15.69
N SER A 207 13.07 1.03 -16.83
CA SER A 207 12.49 1.37 -18.14
C SER A 207 11.57 0.28 -18.66
N GLY A 208 10.47 0.68 -19.30
CA GLY A 208 9.59 -0.24 -20.03
C GLY A 208 10.27 -0.78 -21.29
N GLY A 209 9.94 -2.01 -21.66
CA GLY A 209 10.42 -2.65 -22.91
C GLY A 209 9.83 -1.97 -24.16
N GLN A 210 10.56 -2.04 -25.25
CA GLN A 210 10.09 -1.54 -26.56
C GLN A 210 8.99 -2.45 -27.12
N GLY A 211 8.04 -1.88 -27.85
CA GLY A 211 7.06 -2.65 -28.63
C GLY A 211 7.73 -3.36 -29.81
N GLY A 212 7.24 -4.54 -30.16
CA GLY A 212 7.68 -5.29 -31.34
C GLY A 212 7.25 -4.61 -32.64
N HIS A 213 8.05 -4.74 -33.69
CA HIS A 213 7.67 -4.23 -35.03
C HIS A 213 6.55 -5.07 -35.62
N GLY A 214 5.65 -4.46 -36.38
CA GLY A 214 4.67 -5.16 -37.19
C GLY A 214 5.32 -5.90 -38.36
N GLY A 215 4.73 -7.03 -38.75
CA GLY A 215 5.15 -7.78 -39.93
C GLY A 215 4.77 -7.11 -41.23
N ASN A 216 5.48 -7.40 -42.31
CA ASN A 216 5.21 -6.85 -43.66
C ASN A 216 4.15 -7.67 -44.40
N ALA A 217 3.35 -7.05 -45.25
CA ALA A 217 2.69 -7.70 -46.35
C ALA A 217 3.64 -7.74 -47.54
N ILE A 218 3.44 -8.70 -48.51
CA ILE A 218 4.37 -8.85 -49.64
C ILE A 218 3.75 -8.27 -50.92
N LEU A 219 2.79 -8.94 -51.53
CA LEU A 219 2.22 -8.46 -52.80
C LEU A 219 0.89 -7.74 -52.56
N PHE A 220 -0.07 -8.40 -51.94
CA PHE A 220 -1.36 -7.84 -51.56
C PHE A 220 -1.62 -8.04 -50.09
N GLY A 221 -1.92 -6.99 -49.37
CA GLY A 221 -2.25 -6.99 -47.94
C GLY A 221 -1.75 -5.76 -47.20
N GLN A 222 -2.15 -5.63 -45.98
CA GLN A 222 -1.76 -4.53 -45.10
C GLN A 222 -0.58 -4.93 -44.23
N GLY A 223 0.34 -4.02 -43.95
CA GLY A 223 1.37 -4.22 -42.93
C GLY A 223 0.75 -4.35 -41.55
N GLY A 224 1.31 -5.21 -40.72
CA GLY A 224 0.93 -5.37 -39.31
C GLY A 224 1.21 -4.10 -38.50
N ALA A 225 0.39 -3.79 -37.53
CA ALA A 225 0.64 -2.70 -36.60
C ALA A 225 1.88 -3.00 -35.72
N GLY A 226 2.65 -1.99 -35.35
CA GLY A 226 3.68 -2.09 -34.33
C GLY A 226 3.05 -2.26 -32.94
N GLY A 227 3.69 -3.02 -32.07
CA GLY A 227 3.27 -3.21 -30.67
C GLY A 227 3.50 -1.94 -29.84
N PRO A 228 2.69 -1.66 -28.84
CA PRO A 228 2.93 -0.55 -27.92
C PRO A 228 4.16 -0.81 -27.05
N GLY A 229 4.86 0.24 -26.62
CA GLY A 229 5.91 0.18 -25.61
C GLY A 229 5.35 -0.10 -24.23
N GLY A 230 6.13 -0.74 -23.37
CA GLY A 230 5.80 -0.99 -21.98
C GLY A 230 5.90 0.30 -21.12
N THR A 231 5.12 0.40 -20.06
CA THR A 231 5.21 1.50 -19.10
C THR A 231 6.46 1.38 -18.23
N GLY A 232 7.08 2.50 -17.85
CA GLY A 232 8.21 2.54 -16.92
C GLY A 232 7.79 2.23 -15.47
N ALA A 233 8.74 1.77 -14.67
CA ALA A 233 8.53 1.54 -13.24
C ALA A 233 8.32 2.85 -12.47
N MET A 234 7.59 2.78 -11.36
CA MET A 234 7.49 3.88 -10.41
C MET A 234 8.85 4.11 -9.72
N GLY A 235 9.21 5.36 -9.48
CA GLY A 235 10.38 5.73 -8.69
C GLY A 235 10.29 5.30 -7.23
N VAL A 236 11.42 5.02 -6.61
CA VAL A 236 11.49 4.66 -5.19
C VAL A 236 11.17 5.88 -4.33
N ALA A 237 10.42 5.68 -3.22
CA ALA A 237 10.18 6.77 -2.27
C ALA A 237 11.48 7.25 -1.63
N GLY A 238 11.58 8.56 -1.38
CA GLY A 238 12.69 9.15 -0.62
C GLY A 238 12.73 8.64 0.82
N THR A 239 13.91 8.54 1.40
CA THR A 239 14.08 8.13 2.80
C THR A 239 14.86 9.19 3.56
N ASN A 240 14.39 9.56 4.75
CA ASN A 240 15.11 10.48 5.63
C ASN A 240 16.30 9.80 6.32
N PRO A 241 17.34 10.55 6.70
CA PRO A 241 18.44 10.03 7.49
C PRO A 241 17.94 9.46 8.84
N THR A 242 18.55 8.38 9.29
CA THR A 242 18.29 7.81 10.60
C THR A 242 19.33 8.34 11.61
N PRO A 243 18.92 8.94 12.75
CA PRO A 243 19.83 9.39 13.77
C PRO A 243 20.66 8.26 14.37
N ILE A 244 21.91 8.55 14.73
CA ILE A 244 22.87 7.55 15.25
C ILE A 244 23.11 7.62 16.77
N GLY A 245 22.43 8.52 17.48
CA GLY A 245 22.59 8.67 18.92
C GLY A 245 21.65 9.71 19.52
N THR A 246 21.75 9.90 20.83
CA THR A 246 20.98 10.92 21.57
C THR A 246 21.93 11.65 22.51
N ALA A 247 21.84 12.98 22.57
CA ALA A 247 22.60 13.81 23.46
C ALA A 247 22.21 13.56 24.95
N ALA A 248 23.07 13.94 25.89
CA ALA A 248 22.81 13.71 27.30
C ALA A 248 21.58 14.49 27.79
N PRO A 249 20.73 13.86 28.64
CA PRO A 249 19.58 14.54 29.21
C PRO A 249 20.01 15.63 30.21
N GLY A 250 19.12 16.55 30.48
CA GLY A 250 19.25 17.52 31.57
C GLY A 250 19.20 16.85 32.93
N SER A 251 19.82 17.47 33.94
CA SER A 251 19.76 17.00 35.31
C SER A 251 18.38 17.25 35.92
N ASP A 252 17.91 16.34 36.78
CA ASP A 252 16.70 16.56 37.53
C ASP A 252 16.88 17.66 38.58
N GLY A 253 15.82 18.42 38.84
CA GLY A 253 15.77 19.43 39.89
C GLY A 253 15.78 18.82 41.28
N VAL A 254 16.39 19.53 42.20
CA VAL A 254 16.51 19.06 43.59
C VAL A 254 15.17 19.11 44.31
N ASN A 255 14.77 18.01 44.92
CA ASN A 255 13.58 17.95 45.78
C ASN A 255 13.78 18.70 47.10
N GLN A 256 12.75 19.41 47.59
CA GLN A 256 12.71 20.06 48.90
C GLN A 256 11.64 19.37 49.73
N ILE A 257 12.07 18.83 50.89
CA ILE A 257 11.17 18.15 51.82
C ILE A 257 11.28 18.87 53.16
N GLY A 258 10.18 19.43 53.65
CA GLY A 258 10.07 20.11 54.94
C GLY A 258 9.42 19.20 55.97
N ASN A 259 9.89 19.31 57.23
CA ASN A 259 9.39 18.53 58.35
C ASN A 259 8.45 19.37 59.22
N GLY A 260 7.38 19.96 58.65
CA GLY A 260 6.41 20.70 59.46
C GLY A 260 6.80 22.15 59.83
N GLY A 261 7.72 22.78 59.10
CA GLY A 261 8.11 24.18 59.31
C GLY A 261 7.14 25.20 58.67
N ASN A 262 7.26 26.47 59.06
CA ASN A 262 6.46 27.57 58.54
C ASN A 262 7.11 28.27 57.31
N THR A 263 8.20 27.71 56.80
CA THR A 263 8.93 28.24 55.65
C THR A 263 8.38 27.65 54.33
N ASP A 264 8.29 28.48 53.33
CA ASP A 264 7.92 28.05 51.97
C ASP A 264 9.03 27.17 51.40
N LEU A 265 8.61 26.12 50.66
CA LEU A 265 9.53 25.19 49.98
C LEU A 265 9.43 25.40 48.50
N THR A 266 10.58 25.43 47.83
CA THR A 266 10.65 25.52 46.37
C THR A 266 11.54 24.43 45.79
N GLY A 267 10.97 23.51 45.01
CA GLY A 267 11.73 22.49 44.30
C GLY A 267 12.66 23.13 43.25
N GLY A 268 13.83 22.54 43.05
CA GLY A 268 14.78 23.00 42.04
C GLY A 268 14.23 22.84 40.62
N ALA A 269 14.58 23.72 39.70
CA ALA A 269 14.27 23.51 38.27
C ALA A 269 15.06 22.33 37.70
N GLY A 270 14.48 21.59 36.79
CA GLY A 270 15.19 20.63 35.98
C GLY A 270 16.12 21.32 34.99
N GLY A 271 17.27 20.73 34.70
CA GLY A 271 18.20 21.21 33.69
C GLY A 271 17.69 20.93 32.27
N ASP A 272 18.11 21.78 31.34
CA ASP A 272 17.78 21.55 29.91
C ASP A 272 18.56 20.35 29.36
N GLY A 273 17.98 19.60 28.45
CA GLY A 273 18.64 18.56 27.71
C GLY A 273 19.72 19.15 26.79
N ASN A 274 20.80 18.45 26.57
CA ASN A 274 21.86 18.92 25.69
C ASN A 274 21.40 18.88 24.24
N ALA A 275 21.86 19.87 23.46
CA ALA A 275 21.65 19.86 22.02
C ALA A 275 22.38 18.68 21.38
N GLY A 276 21.73 18.05 20.43
CA GLY A 276 22.31 17.05 19.53
C GLY A 276 22.96 17.70 18.31
N SER A 277 22.70 17.15 17.15
CA SER A 277 23.12 17.64 15.84
C SER A 277 22.18 17.11 14.77
N THR A 278 22.44 17.40 13.50
CA THR A 278 21.69 16.81 12.38
C THR A 278 21.75 15.28 12.30
N THR A 279 22.62 14.62 13.05
CA THR A 279 22.76 13.15 13.10
C THR A 279 22.55 12.56 14.49
N VAL A 280 22.46 13.39 15.53
CA VAL A 280 22.30 12.99 16.94
C VAL A 280 21.05 13.66 17.48
N ASN A 281 20.16 12.89 18.10
CA ASN A 281 18.94 13.42 18.72
C ASN A 281 19.28 14.38 19.86
N GLY A 282 18.43 15.35 20.11
CA GLY A 282 18.49 16.18 21.33
C GLY A 282 18.29 15.36 22.60
N GLY A 283 18.91 15.76 23.68
CA GLY A 283 18.72 15.17 25.00
C GLY A 283 17.38 15.61 25.62
N ASN A 284 16.76 14.77 26.43
CA ASN A 284 15.54 15.14 27.15
C ASN A 284 15.84 16.15 28.28
N GLY A 285 14.92 17.05 28.56
CA GLY A 285 14.98 17.92 29.73
C GLY A 285 14.82 17.15 31.03
N GLY A 286 15.52 17.58 32.09
CA GLY A 286 15.39 17.02 33.41
C GLY A 286 14.04 17.38 34.05
N THR A 287 13.56 16.54 34.97
CA THR A 287 12.32 16.81 35.72
C THR A 287 12.52 17.93 36.76
N GLY A 288 11.50 18.75 37.00
CA GLY A 288 11.49 19.70 38.07
C GLY A 288 11.45 19.00 39.45
N GLY A 289 12.14 19.53 40.42
CA GLY A 289 12.16 19.02 41.79
C GLY A 289 10.84 19.21 42.52
N ALA A 290 10.44 18.24 43.30
CA ALA A 290 9.24 18.32 44.14
C ALA A 290 9.46 19.21 45.38
N ALA A 291 8.43 19.94 45.81
CA ALA A 291 8.33 20.62 47.09
C ALA A 291 7.25 19.95 47.92
N ARG A 292 7.65 19.31 49.04
CA ARG A 292 6.73 18.60 49.93
C ARG A 292 6.86 19.07 51.35
N ASN A 293 5.82 19.72 51.89
CA ASN A 293 5.75 20.13 53.28
C ASN A 293 4.80 19.21 54.05
N SER A 294 5.32 18.44 55.01
CA SER A 294 4.56 17.44 55.76
C SER A 294 3.68 18.08 56.86
N SER A 295 2.84 17.26 57.50
CA SER A 295 1.83 17.65 58.45
C SER A 295 2.33 18.56 59.59
N GLY A 296 1.59 19.63 59.89
CA GLY A 296 1.87 20.61 60.92
C GLY A 296 2.62 21.86 60.47
N GLY A 297 3.13 21.92 59.24
CA GLY A 297 3.76 23.13 58.70
C GLY A 297 2.77 24.00 57.94
N THR A 298 2.87 25.32 58.14
CA THR A 298 2.02 26.31 57.42
C THR A 298 2.71 26.91 56.20
N GLY A 299 3.92 26.49 55.86
CA GLY A 299 4.65 26.93 54.69
C GLY A 299 4.01 26.45 53.39
N ASN A 300 4.07 27.27 52.34
CA ASN A 300 3.58 26.95 51.00
C ASN A 300 4.56 26.05 50.24
N SER A 301 4.09 25.36 49.21
CA SER A 301 4.92 24.49 48.39
C SER A 301 4.91 24.93 46.94
N PHE A 302 6.07 25.07 46.30
CA PHE A 302 6.26 25.46 44.92
C PHE A 302 7.12 24.42 44.21
N GLY A 303 6.56 23.67 43.26
CA GLY A 303 7.29 22.69 42.45
C GLY A 303 8.22 23.36 41.44
N GLY A 304 9.39 22.79 41.20
CA GLY A 304 10.33 23.26 40.19
C GLY A 304 9.82 23.04 38.75
N ALA A 305 10.14 23.93 37.84
CA ALA A 305 9.86 23.74 36.43
C ALA A 305 10.69 22.58 35.81
N GLY A 306 10.16 21.86 34.89
CA GLY A 306 10.90 20.89 34.07
C GLY A 306 11.82 21.62 33.08
N GLY A 307 12.98 21.04 32.78
CA GLY A 307 13.94 21.52 31.79
C GLY A 307 13.43 21.35 30.36
N ALA A 308 13.88 22.19 29.43
CA ALA A 308 13.59 22.03 28.03
C ALA A 308 14.31 20.82 27.43
N GLY A 309 13.73 20.19 26.43
CA GLY A 309 14.42 19.22 25.56
C GLY A 309 15.43 19.93 24.67
N GLY A 310 16.58 19.31 24.36
CA GLY A 310 17.59 19.80 23.44
C GLY A 310 17.15 19.68 21.98
N ASP A 311 17.56 20.61 21.13
CA ASP A 311 17.42 20.51 19.68
C ASP A 311 18.36 19.42 19.15
N GLY A 312 18.03 18.77 18.02
CA GLY A 312 18.87 17.73 17.42
C GLY A 312 18.22 17.07 16.20
N ALA A 313 18.77 15.94 15.74
CA ALA A 313 18.23 15.22 14.59
C ALA A 313 16.73 14.99 14.73
N ASN A 314 16.30 14.47 15.87
CA ASN A 314 14.96 14.66 16.43
C ASN A 314 15.11 15.51 17.70
N GLY A 315 14.14 16.34 18.01
CA GLY A 315 14.14 17.11 19.25
C GLY A 315 13.95 16.21 20.46
N GLY A 316 14.65 16.52 21.57
CA GLY A 316 14.46 15.87 22.86
C GLY A 316 13.16 16.28 23.53
N ASP A 317 12.57 15.42 24.36
CA ASP A 317 11.35 15.73 25.11
C ASP A 317 11.62 16.72 26.25
N GLY A 318 10.67 17.59 26.55
CA GLY A 318 10.72 18.45 27.72
C GLY A 318 10.50 17.65 29.02
N GLY A 319 11.20 18.03 30.09
CA GLY A 319 11.07 17.44 31.41
C GLY A 319 9.73 17.77 32.09
N ALA A 320 9.23 16.88 32.93
CA ALA A 320 8.01 17.14 33.70
C ALA A 320 8.22 18.22 34.78
N GLY A 321 7.20 18.99 35.10
CA GLY A 321 7.19 19.90 36.24
C GLY A 321 7.14 19.14 37.54
N GLY A 322 7.79 19.72 38.58
CA GLY A 322 7.84 19.17 39.94
C GLY A 322 6.53 19.27 40.68
N GLU A 323 6.28 18.34 41.57
CA GLU A 323 5.11 18.32 42.46
C GLU A 323 5.17 19.39 43.52
N ALA A 324 4.03 19.91 43.98
CA ALA A 324 3.89 20.78 45.12
C ALA A 324 2.85 20.23 46.09
N LEU A 325 3.27 19.82 47.28
CA LEU A 325 2.39 19.21 48.28
C LEU A 325 2.55 19.91 49.60
N THR A 326 1.45 20.37 50.20
CA THR A 326 1.45 20.89 51.59
C THR A 326 0.17 20.44 52.28
N GLU A 327 0.31 19.87 53.51
CA GLU A 327 -0.83 19.40 54.32
C GLU A 327 -1.39 20.48 55.23
N GLY A 328 -0.56 21.44 55.68
CA GLY A 328 -0.97 22.54 56.55
C GLY A 328 -0.80 23.93 55.94
N GLY A 329 -0.15 24.05 54.79
CA GLY A 329 0.05 25.32 54.08
C GLY A 329 -1.15 25.74 53.26
N ALA A 330 -1.31 27.04 53.04
CA ALA A 330 -2.43 27.60 52.32
C ALA A 330 -2.32 27.41 50.82
N THR A 331 -1.13 27.39 50.23
CA THR A 331 -0.91 27.42 48.78
C THR A 331 0.05 26.36 48.29
N ALA A 332 -0.30 25.67 47.24
CA ALA A 332 0.60 24.83 46.43
C ALA A 332 0.52 25.22 44.95
N VAL A 333 1.69 25.42 44.34
CA VAL A 333 1.82 25.69 42.90
C VAL A 333 2.85 24.72 42.35
N SER A 334 2.42 23.82 41.53
CA SER A 334 3.33 22.87 40.87
C SER A 334 4.09 23.47 39.70
N GLY A 335 5.24 22.86 39.38
CA GLY A 335 6.09 23.32 38.29
C GLY A 335 5.46 23.14 36.90
N ALA A 336 5.77 24.01 35.99
CA ALA A 336 5.42 23.83 34.57
C ALA A 336 6.31 22.74 33.92
N GLY A 337 5.79 22.03 32.95
CA GLY A 337 6.58 21.17 32.10
C GLY A 337 7.50 21.95 31.16
N GLY A 338 8.65 21.38 30.83
CA GLY A 338 9.63 21.94 29.89
C GLY A 338 9.13 21.87 28.43
N LYS A 339 9.67 22.71 27.58
CA LYS A 339 9.40 22.66 26.15
C LYS A 339 10.08 21.45 25.52
N GLY A 340 9.49 20.88 24.45
CA GLY A 340 10.19 19.96 23.57
C GLY A 340 11.21 20.68 22.69
N GLY A 341 12.33 20.02 22.36
CA GLY A 341 13.36 20.49 21.44
C GLY A 341 12.89 20.43 19.97
N ASN A 342 13.51 21.23 19.11
CA ASN A 342 13.21 21.23 17.68
C ASN A 342 14.04 20.17 16.94
N ALA A 343 13.53 19.68 15.81
CA ALA A 343 14.28 18.85 14.91
C ALA A 343 15.21 19.67 14.03
N GLU A 344 16.42 19.13 13.74
CA GLU A 344 17.44 19.71 12.86
C GLU A 344 17.77 18.83 11.66
N ALA A 345 17.47 17.54 11.71
CA ALA A 345 17.66 16.63 10.59
C ALA A 345 16.50 16.69 9.61
N SER A 346 16.80 16.45 8.32
CA SER A 346 15.80 16.30 7.27
C SER A 346 14.73 15.28 7.65
N GLY A 347 13.48 15.72 7.80
CA GLY A 347 12.34 14.90 8.23
C GLY A 347 12.36 14.48 9.70
N GLY A 348 13.18 15.10 10.52
CA GLY A 348 13.23 14.84 11.96
C GLY A 348 11.98 15.33 12.68
N ALA A 349 11.57 14.64 13.73
CA ALA A 349 10.43 14.98 14.57
C ALA A 349 10.80 15.93 15.70
N GLY A 350 9.95 16.89 16.02
CA GLY A 350 10.08 17.72 17.22
C GLY A 350 9.82 16.91 18.49
N GLY A 351 10.49 17.25 19.60
CA GLY A 351 10.28 16.62 20.89
C GLY A 351 8.95 17.01 21.54
N ASN A 352 8.42 16.17 22.39
CA ASN A 352 7.17 16.43 23.11
C ASN A 352 7.39 17.45 24.23
N GLY A 353 6.37 18.26 24.54
CA GLY A 353 6.37 19.09 25.74
C GLY A 353 6.21 18.25 27.02
N GLY A 354 6.92 18.63 28.08
CA GLY A 354 6.81 17.98 29.37
C GLY A 354 5.45 18.20 30.04
N LYS A 355 5.05 17.28 30.91
CA LYS A 355 3.81 17.42 31.69
C LYS A 355 3.96 18.50 32.75
N GLY A 356 2.89 19.23 33.06
CA GLY A 356 2.83 20.04 34.28
C GLY A 356 2.88 19.16 35.56
N GLY A 357 3.41 19.70 36.65
CA GLY A 357 3.47 18.98 37.90
C GLY A 357 2.13 18.94 38.64
N PHE A 358 2.00 18.06 39.59
CA PHE A 358 0.85 17.91 40.49
C PHE A 358 0.94 18.85 41.69
N ALA A 359 -0.18 19.44 42.15
CA ALA A 359 -0.22 20.30 43.35
C ALA A 359 -1.31 19.89 44.34
N GLN A 360 -1.09 20.06 45.64
CA GLN A 360 -2.06 19.79 46.69
C GLN A 360 -1.86 20.73 47.90
N ALA A 361 -2.91 21.42 48.35
CA ALA A 361 -2.93 22.32 49.49
C ALA A 361 -4.34 22.44 50.10
N THR A 362 -4.47 23.23 51.20
CA THR A 362 -5.74 23.41 51.91
C THR A 362 -6.60 24.55 51.34
N THR A 363 -5.99 25.62 50.76
CA THR A 363 -6.76 26.83 50.38
C THR A 363 -6.63 27.18 48.90
N SER A 364 -5.43 27.14 48.35
CA SER A 364 -5.18 27.50 46.92
C SER A 364 -4.27 26.49 46.29
N VAL A 365 -4.73 25.93 45.16
CA VAL A 365 -4.00 24.92 44.40
C VAL A 365 -3.91 25.36 42.94
N THR A 366 -2.68 25.43 42.43
CA THR A 366 -2.44 25.72 41.02
C THR A 366 -1.64 24.59 40.35
N GLY A 367 -2.22 23.94 39.39
CA GLY A 367 -1.55 22.93 38.57
C GLY A 367 -0.53 23.55 37.63
N GLY A 368 0.56 22.84 37.38
CA GLY A 368 1.58 23.27 36.41
C GLY A 368 1.10 23.21 34.97
N ASN A 369 1.48 24.20 34.19
CA ASN A 369 1.21 24.17 32.75
C ASN A 369 2.00 23.07 32.03
N GLY A 370 1.45 22.45 31.02
CA GLY A 370 2.22 21.59 30.11
C GLY A 370 3.17 22.41 29.23
N GLY A 371 4.32 21.84 28.93
CA GLY A 371 5.29 22.42 27.99
C GLY A 371 4.81 22.36 26.53
N ASN A 372 5.26 23.27 25.72
CA ASN A 372 4.96 23.24 24.28
C ASN A 372 5.78 22.15 23.59
N GLY A 373 5.24 21.54 22.55
CA GLY A 373 5.98 20.63 21.66
C GLY A 373 6.98 21.38 20.78
N GLY A 374 8.07 20.71 20.40
CA GLY A 374 9.07 21.20 19.47
C GLY A 374 8.61 21.10 18.01
N LYS A 375 9.27 21.82 17.13
CA LYS A 375 8.98 21.81 15.69
C LYS A 375 9.61 20.63 15.00
N GLY A 376 8.89 19.99 14.07
CA GLY A 376 9.45 19.05 13.10
C GLY A 376 10.23 19.78 12.00
N HIS A 377 11.12 19.08 11.32
CA HIS A 377 11.95 19.61 10.22
C HIS A 377 11.43 19.14 8.86
N ASP A 378 11.54 20.01 7.85
CA ASP A 378 11.23 19.70 6.47
C ASP A 378 12.08 18.52 5.95
N SER A 379 11.53 17.73 5.07
CA SER A 379 12.30 16.68 4.40
C SER A 379 12.90 17.18 3.09
N ASN A 380 14.21 17.04 2.94
CA ASN A 380 14.97 17.31 1.73
C ASN A 380 15.23 16.03 0.90
N ALA A 381 14.70 14.88 1.29
CA ALA A 381 14.90 13.61 0.59
C ALA A 381 13.89 13.46 -0.57
N PRO A 382 14.28 13.75 -1.84
CA PRO A 382 13.38 13.58 -2.97
C PRO A 382 13.10 12.09 -3.23
N GLY A 383 11.95 11.78 -3.78
CA GLY A 383 11.70 10.47 -4.37
C GLY A 383 12.55 10.25 -5.62
N GLY A 384 12.88 9.00 -5.92
CA GLY A 384 13.58 8.61 -7.14
C GLY A 384 12.77 8.93 -8.40
N ALA A 385 13.43 9.19 -9.51
CA ALA A 385 12.76 9.35 -10.80
C ALA A 385 12.04 8.04 -11.21
N GLY A 386 10.89 8.16 -11.83
CA GLY A 386 10.23 7.03 -12.48
C GLY A 386 11.03 6.58 -13.70
N GLY A 387 10.93 5.28 -14.05
CA GLY A 387 11.55 4.74 -15.26
C GLY A 387 10.90 5.30 -16.53
N SER A 388 11.67 5.39 -17.62
CA SER A 388 11.11 5.81 -18.92
C SER A 388 10.15 4.75 -19.48
N GLY A 389 9.14 5.21 -20.20
CA GLY A 389 8.31 4.31 -21.01
C GLY A 389 9.09 3.76 -22.20
N GLY A 390 8.78 2.53 -22.64
CA GLY A 390 9.34 1.95 -23.84
C GLY A 390 8.80 2.62 -25.10
N VAL A 391 9.59 2.70 -26.15
CA VAL A 391 9.10 3.17 -27.49
C VAL A 391 8.17 2.14 -28.09
N GLY A 392 7.18 2.62 -28.87
CA GLY A 392 6.33 1.76 -29.67
C GLY A 392 7.11 1.15 -30.84
N GLY A 393 6.69 -0.03 -31.29
CA GLY A 393 7.25 -0.67 -32.48
C GLY A 393 6.80 0.00 -33.76
N ASP A 394 7.61 -0.10 -34.83
CA ASP A 394 7.21 0.40 -36.15
C ASP A 394 6.12 -0.47 -36.76
N GLY A 395 5.23 0.15 -37.56
CA GLY A 395 4.29 -0.59 -38.39
C GLY A 395 4.98 -1.31 -39.54
N GLY A 396 4.44 -2.46 -39.98
CA GLY A 396 4.93 -3.18 -41.16
C GLY A 396 4.60 -2.47 -42.45
N ARG A 397 5.30 -2.81 -43.54
CA ARG A 397 5.04 -2.27 -44.89
C ARG A 397 3.79 -2.90 -45.49
N GLY A 398 3.02 -2.10 -46.20
CA GLY A 398 1.93 -2.58 -47.05
C GLY A 398 2.45 -3.36 -48.26
N GLY A 399 1.53 -4.08 -48.95
CA GLY A 399 1.84 -4.84 -50.13
C GLY A 399 2.29 -3.95 -51.32
N LEU A 400 3.17 -4.46 -52.16
CA LEU A 400 3.76 -3.73 -53.27
C LEU A 400 2.73 -3.28 -54.34
N LEU A 401 1.65 -4.05 -54.57
CA LEU A 401 0.62 -3.75 -55.57
C LEU A 401 -0.61 -3.13 -54.96
N ALA A 402 -0.98 -3.54 -53.75
CA ALA A 402 -2.08 -2.94 -53.00
C ALA A 402 -1.98 -3.27 -51.50
N GLY A 403 -2.29 -2.30 -50.66
CA GLY A 403 -2.33 -2.40 -49.22
C GLY A 403 -1.68 -1.22 -48.55
N ASN A 404 -2.17 -0.83 -47.38
CA ASN A 404 -1.61 0.22 -46.55
C ASN A 404 -0.52 -0.33 -45.63
N GLY A 405 0.46 0.49 -45.28
CA GLY A 405 1.38 0.18 -44.20
C GLY A 405 0.65 0.06 -42.85
N GLY A 406 1.16 -0.74 -41.93
CA GLY A 406 0.67 -0.84 -40.57
C GLY A 406 0.92 0.44 -39.79
N THR A 407 0.09 0.74 -38.81
CA THR A 407 0.34 1.86 -37.90
C THR A 407 1.50 1.55 -36.95
N GLY A 408 2.31 2.55 -36.59
CA GLY A 408 3.27 2.42 -35.51
C GLY A 408 2.58 2.20 -34.15
N GLY A 409 3.21 1.46 -33.26
CA GLY A 409 2.76 1.27 -31.90
C GLY A 409 2.88 2.56 -31.07
N ALA A 410 1.99 2.78 -30.11
CA ALA A 410 2.12 3.87 -29.16
C ALA A 410 3.35 3.66 -28.24
N GLY A 411 4.04 4.73 -27.89
CA GLY A 411 5.05 4.69 -26.82
C GLY A 411 4.41 4.35 -25.48
N GLY A 412 5.13 3.64 -24.62
CA GLY A 412 4.72 3.36 -23.24
C GLY A 412 4.78 4.63 -22.40
N ASN A 413 3.92 4.72 -21.38
CA ASN A 413 4.01 5.82 -20.43
C ASN A 413 5.28 5.69 -19.58
N GLY A 414 5.90 6.83 -19.22
CA GLY A 414 6.93 6.86 -18.18
C GLY A 414 6.32 6.49 -16.84
N GLY A 415 7.11 5.86 -15.98
CA GLY A 415 6.73 5.61 -14.59
C GLY A 415 6.59 6.93 -13.84
N THR A 416 5.69 6.97 -12.86
CA THR A 416 5.59 8.13 -11.96
C THR A 416 6.82 8.22 -11.06
N GLY A 417 7.29 9.44 -10.77
CA GLY A 417 8.34 9.66 -9.76
C GLY A 417 7.93 9.14 -8.39
N GLY A 418 8.88 8.70 -7.58
CA GLY A 418 8.65 8.32 -6.20
C GLY A 418 8.22 9.52 -5.37
N ALA A 419 7.40 9.31 -4.33
CA ALA A 419 7.08 10.35 -3.37
C ALA A 419 8.34 10.78 -2.61
N GLY A 420 8.49 12.07 -2.30
CA GLY A 420 9.49 12.55 -1.36
C GLY A 420 9.26 11.96 0.04
N ALA A 421 10.31 11.86 0.85
CA ALA A 421 10.14 11.42 2.22
C ALA A 421 9.28 12.43 3.01
N PRO A 422 8.44 11.95 3.97
CA PRO A 422 7.57 12.84 4.74
C PRO A 422 8.41 13.77 5.63
N GLY A 423 7.92 15.00 5.86
CA GLY A 423 8.45 15.89 6.89
C GLY A 423 8.24 15.31 8.28
N GLY A 424 9.07 15.73 9.26
CA GLY A 424 8.96 15.29 10.64
C GLY A 424 7.66 15.77 11.30
N ALA A 425 7.09 14.95 12.18
CA ALA A 425 5.97 15.37 13.00
C ALA A 425 6.39 16.44 14.00
N GLY A 426 5.53 17.41 14.29
CA GLY A 426 5.71 18.30 15.43
C GLY A 426 5.51 17.53 16.77
N GLY A 427 6.23 17.89 17.80
CA GLY A 427 6.07 17.30 19.13
C GLY A 427 4.70 17.61 19.73
N ALA A 428 4.13 16.68 20.48
CA ALA A 428 2.89 16.91 21.20
C ALA A 428 3.11 17.90 22.37
N GLY A 429 2.10 18.73 22.67
CA GLY A 429 2.11 19.58 23.87
C GLY A 429 1.98 18.74 25.15
N GLY A 430 2.64 19.14 26.22
CA GLY A 430 2.57 18.49 27.52
C GLY A 430 1.18 18.63 28.14
N LYS A 431 0.78 17.66 28.95
CA LYS A 431 -0.46 17.70 29.70
C LYS A 431 -0.26 18.54 30.99
N ALA A 432 -1.27 19.31 31.37
CA ALA A 432 -1.34 19.89 32.69
C ALA A 432 -1.98 18.90 33.67
N ASP A 433 -1.41 18.74 34.84
CA ASP A 433 -1.98 17.89 35.90
C ASP A 433 -2.42 18.73 37.07
N ILE A 434 -3.53 18.38 37.72
CA ILE A 434 -4.07 19.12 38.85
C ILE A 434 -4.40 18.22 40.00
N ALA A 435 -4.20 18.81 41.07
CA ALA A 435 -4.33 18.29 42.35
C ALA A 435 -5.65 18.39 43.06
N ASN A 436 -5.72 17.59 44.03
CA ASN A 436 -6.73 17.49 45.05
C ASN A 436 -6.63 18.62 46.07
N SER A 437 -7.72 19.28 46.44
CA SER A 437 -7.80 20.22 47.54
C SER A 437 -8.15 19.48 48.83
N LEU A 438 -7.48 19.81 49.92
CA LEU A 438 -7.75 19.26 51.26
C LEU A 438 -8.78 20.07 52.07
N GLY A 439 -9.29 21.21 51.54
CA GLY A 439 -10.21 22.11 52.23
C GLY A 439 -11.54 22.32 51.48
N ASP A 440 -12.64 22.47 52.24
CA ASP A 440 -14.00 22.61 51.71
C ASP A 440 -14.24 23.88 50.86
N ASN A 441 -13.38 24.89 50.95
CA ASN A 441 -13.50 26.16 50.19
C ASN A 441 -12.24 26.51 49.42
N ALA A 442 -11.46 25.52 48.99
CA ALA A 442 -10.22 25.75 48.26
C ALA A 442 -10.48 26.19 46.82
N THR A 443 -9.70 27.15 46.34
CA THR A 443 -9.67 27.53 44.92
C THR A 443 -8.72 26.60 44.16
N VAL A 444 -9.25 25.87 43.19
CA VAL A 444 -8.46 24.97 42.34
C VAL A 444 -8.36 25.54 40.93
N THR A 445 -7.15 25.82 40.49
CA THR A 445 -6.89 26.30 39.13
C THR A 445 -6.10 25.25 38.38
N GLY A 446 -6.66 24.77 37.29
CA GLY A 446 -6.01 23.86 36.35
C GLY A 446 -4.88 24.52 35.58
N GLY A 447 -3.77 23.81 35.39
CA GLY A 447 -2.78 24.22 34.40
C GLY A 447 -3.30 24.13 32.99
N ASN A 448 -2.76 24.93 32.08
CA ASN A 448 -3.07 24.82 30.66
C ASN A 448 -2.23 23.71 30.00
N GLY A 449 -2.84 22.99 29.05
CA GLY A 449 -2.07 22.10 28.17
C GLY A 449 -1.10 22.90 27.30
N GLY A 450 0.05 22.32 27.00
CA GLY A 450 1.00 22.90 26.05
C GLY A 450 0.46 22.85 24.62
N THR A 451 0.94 23.74 23.77
CA THR A 451 0.62 23.70 22.33
C THR A 451 1.46 22.62 21.65
N GLY A 452 0.90 21.96 20.62
CA GLY A 452 1.68 21.11 19.75
C GLY A 452 2.66 21.90 18.89
N GLY A 453 3.79 21.30 18.54
CA GLY A 453 4.75 21.88 17.60
C GLY A 453 4.25 21.83 16.16
N ASP A 454 4.78 22.68 15.29
CA ASP A 454 4.51 22.63 13.87
C ASP A 454 5.15 21.38 13.25
N GLY A 455 4.44 20.71 12.33
CA GLY A 455 5.03 19.64 11.54
C GLY A 455 5.90 20.19 10.42
N GLY A 456 6.94 19.45 10.03
CA GLY A 456 7.76 19.74 8.87
C GLY A 456 7.02 19.46 7.56
N SER A 457 7.42 20.14 6.48
CA SER A 457 6.91 19.89 5.12
C SER A 457 7.73 18.81 4.41
N ALA A 458 7.10 18.12 3.46
CA ALA A 458 7.76 17.19 2.55
C ALA A 458 7.82 17.80 1.15
N LEU A 459 8.79 17.37 0.35
CA LEU A 459 8.73 17.48 -1.10
C LEU A 459 7.64 16.53 -1.64
N GLY A 460 6.40 16.70 -1.18
CA GLY A 460 5.25 15.85 -1.52
C GLY A 460 4.08 16.01 -0.56
N THR A 461 4.16 15.43 0.64
CA THR A 461 3.11 15.53 1.67
C THR A 461 3.69 16.02 2.98
N GLY A 462 3.10 17.06 3.58
CA GLY A 462 3.53 17.63 4.86
C GLY A 462 3.41 16.64 6.02
N GLY A 463 4.29 16.75 7.01
CA GLY A 463 4.15 16.03 8.28
C GLY A 463 2.92 16.55 9.07
N ALA A 464 2.35 15.68 9.91
CA ALA A 464 1.26 16.08 10.79
C ALA A 464 1.75 17.03 11.88
N GLY A 465 1.01 18.07 12.18
CA GLY A 465 1.23 18.94 13.35
C GLY A 465 1.05 18.16 14.64
N GLY A 466 1.78 18.55 15.70
CA GLY A 466 1.62 17.93 17.01
C GLY A 466 0.26 18.23 17.63
N ALA A 467 -0.29 17.28 18.37
CA ALA A 467 -1.52 17.50 19.13
C ALA A 467 -1.28 18.47 20.30
N GLY A 468 -2.23 19.34 20.57
CA GLY A 468 -2.25 20.18 21.75
C GLY A 468 -2.35 19.36 23.03
N GLY A 469 -1.75 19.82 24.13
CA GLY A 469 -1.90 19.17 25.41
C GLY A 469 -3.32 19.34 25.99
N LEU A 470 -3.73 18.37 26.78
CA LEU A 470 -4.99 18.39 27.49
C LEU A 470 -4.82 19.04 28.87
N GLY A 471 -5.64 20.03 29.18
CA GLY A 471 -5.81 20.53 30.55
C GLY A 471 -6.76 19.62 31.31
N LEU A 472 -6.32 19.12 32.45
CA LEU A 472 -7.15 18.29 33.33
C LEU A 472 -7.60 19.11 34.51
N SER A 473 -8.89 19.31 34.70
CA SER A 473 -9.52 19.89 35.88
C SER A 473 -10.19 18.79 36.68
N LEU A 474 -9.76 18.61 37.94
CA LEU A 474 -10.39 17.67 38.83
C LEU A 474 -11.60 18.34 39.50
N ILE A 475 -12.72 17.64 39.45
CA ILE A 475 -13.93 18.03 40.20
C ILE A 475 -13.71 17.68 41.66
N HIS A 476 -13.94 18.64 42.51
CA HIS A 476 -13.96 18.47 43.96
C HIS A 476 -15.09 17.51 44.35
N ILE A 477 -14.77 16.49 45.13
CA ILE A 477 -15.74 15.60 45.80
C ILE A 477 -15.72 15.89 47.28
#